data_8fc43bb9cbb2006ba7f07bf2f8710cfa
#
_entry.id   8fc43bb9cbb2006ba7f07bf2f8710cfa
#
_cell.length_a   1.000
_cell.length_b   1.000
_cell.length_c   1.000
_cell.angle_alpha   90.00
_cell.angle_beta   90.00
_cell.angle_gamma   90.00
#
_symmetry.space_group_name_H-M   'P 1'
#
loop_
_entity.id
_entity.type
_entity.pdbx_description
1 polymer ?
#
loop_
_entity_poly.entity_id
_entity_poly.type
_entity_poly.pdbx_seq_one_letter_code
_entity_poly.pdbx_strand_id
1 'polypeptide(L)'
;MLVNYKNSNENSNILVCSVGEGKPKFVLVPGLNVVEDSIWKDAEKTLGEHIKKGLIVPIYKVTKSKGKDGKETEEKSPVTPDEIPNDQLDAVVDSIQSEAQADKFVENATKESVRAKGMNRKNKIKEETAKMEKKD
;
A
#
# COMPACT_ATOMS: atom_id res chain seq x y z
N MET A 1 5.05 -0.44 -5.97
CA MET A 1 4.32 0.68 -5.34
C MET A 1 3.42 0.16 -4.24
N LEU A 2 3.55 0.68 -3.05
CA LEU A 2 2.67 0.36 -1.93
C LEU A 2 1.52 1.36 -1.90
N VAL A 3 0.30 0.87 -1.85
CA VAL A 3 -0.90 1.69 -1.90
C VAL A 3 -1.88 1.25 -0.82
N ASN A 4 -2.30 2.17 0.02
CA ASN A 4 -3.31 1.92 1.04
C ASN A 4 -4.68 2.32 0.49
N TYR A 5 -5.59 1.38 0.43
CA TYR A 5 -6.97 1.62 0.02
C TYR A 5 -7.88 1.65 1.25
N LYS A 6 -8.51 2.79 1.46
CA LYS A 6 -9.46 2.98 2.56
C LYS A 6 -10.87 2.86 2.02
N ASN A 7 -11.55 1.78 2.35
CA ASN A 7 -12.92 1.58 1.93
C ASN A 7 -13.86 2.37 2.87
N SER A 8 -14.49 3.39 2.32
CA SER A 8 -15.46 4.20 3.07
C SER A 8 -16.88 3.66 3.00
N ASN A 9 -17.10 2.64 2.17
CA ASN A 9 -18.44 2.07 1.95
C ASN A 9 -18.46 0.63 2.43
N GLU A 10 -19.25 0.34 3.45
CA GLU A 10 -19.36 -0.98 4.09
C GLU A 10 -19.71 -2.12 3.13
N ASN A 11 -20.32 -1.81 2.00
CA ASN A 11 -20.76 -2.79 1.01
C ASN A 11 -19.77 -3.00 -0.15
N SER A 12 -18.73 -2.20 -0.23
CA SER A 12 -17.75 -2.27 -1.32
C SER A 12 -16.40 -2.75 -0.80
N ASN A 13 -16.06 -4.01 -1.08
CA ASN A 13 -14.84 -4.64 -0.59
C ASN A 13 -13.66 -4.52 -1.54
N ILE A 14 -13.91 -4.19 -2.80
CA ILE A 14 -12.84 -4.10 -3.80
C ILE A 14 -13.08 -2.90 -4.73
N LEU A 15 -11.99 -2.39 -5.27
CA LEU A 15 -12.03 -1.37 -6.31
C LEU A 15 -11.35 -1.91 -7.57
N VAL A 16 -12.10 -2.01 -8.64
CA VAL A 16 -11.56 -2.43 -9.93
C VAL A 16 -11.00 -1.21 -10.64
N CYS A 17 -9.71 -1.25 -10.96
CA CYS A 17 -9.00 -0.13 -11.57
C CYS A 17 -8.67 -0.43 -13.03
N SER A 18 -9.01 0.51 -13.92
CA SER A 18 -8.66 0.43 -15.34
C SER A 18 -7.53 1.41 -15.63
N VAL A 19 -6.51 0.95 -16.35
CA VAL A 19 -5.37 1.79 -16.74
C VAL A 19 -5.45 2.27 -18.19
N GLY A 20 -6.56 1.99 -18.88
CA GLY A 20 -6.81 2.44 -20.25
C GLY A 20 -7.37 1.32 -21.12
N GLU A 21 -7.86 1.67 -22.30
CA GLU A 21 -8.38 0.72 -23.26
C GLU A 21 -7.32 -0.29 -23.71
N GLY A 22 -7.69 -1.57 -23.71
CA GLY A 22 -6.80 -2.65 -24.13
C GLY A 22 -5.74 -3.05 -23.12
N LYS A 23 -5.71 -2.41 -21.92
CA LYS A 23 -4.76 -2.74 -20.85
C LYS A 23 -5.44 -3.57 -19.76
N PRO A 24 -4.67 -4.43 -19.07
CA PRO A 24 -5.25 -5.25 -18.01
C PRO A 24 -5.77 -4.40 -16.85
N LYS A 25 -6.88 -4.84 -16.28
CA LYS A 25 -7.44 -4.23 -15.08
C LYS A 25 -6.76 -4.84 -13.84
N PHE A 26 -6.62 -4.05 -12.79
CA PHE A 26 -6.16 -4.54 -11.50
C PHE A 26 -7.16 -4.18 -10.41
N VAL A 27 -7.04 -4.85 -9.27
CA VAL A 27 -7.99 -4.70 -8.17
C VAL A 27 -7.27 -4.22 -6.92
N LEU A 28 -7.83 -3.23 -6.24
CA LEU A 28 -7.41 -2.81 -4.91
C LEU A 28 -8.39 -3.38 -3.88
N VAL A 29 -7.84 -4.00 -2.84
CA VAL A 29 -8.62 -4.51 -1.71
C VAL A 29 -8.37 -3.60 -0.49
N PRO A 30 -9.32 -3.53 0.46
CA PRO A 30 -9.10 -2.69 1.65
C PRO A 30 -7.81 -3.08 2.38
N GLY A 31 -7.04 -2.08 2.74
CA GLY A 31 -5.75 -2.25 3.40
C GLY A 31 -4.58 -1.98 2.48
N LEU A 32 -3.45 -2.62 2.75
CA LEU A 32 -2.21 -2.41 2.03
C LEU A 32 -2.12 -3.28 0.77
N ASN A 33 -1.93 -2.62 -0.37
CA ASN A 33 -1.80 -3.28 -1.67
C ASN A 33 -0.41 -3.07 -2.25
N VAL A 34 0.08 -4.07 -2.98
CA VAL A 34 1.32 -3.97 -3.74
C VAL A 34 0.95 -3.95 -5.22
N VAL A 35 1.26 -2.86 -5.91
CA VAL A 35 0.96 -2.66 -7.33
C VAL A 35 2.27 -2.48 -8.08
N GLU A 36 2.40 -3.07 -9.27
CA GLU A 36 3.57 -2.86 -10.12
C GLU A 36 3.72 -1.37 -10.45
N ASP A 37 4.95 -0.86 -10.40
CA ASP A 37 5.23 0.56 -10.61
C ASP A 37 4.76 1.05 -11.97
N SER A 38 4.93 0.24 -13.01
CA SER A 38 4.48 0.58 -14.38
C SER A 38 2.96 0.69 -14.47
N ILE A 39 2.25 -0.21 -13.80
CA ILE A 39 0.78 -0.20 -13.74
C ILE A 39 0.30 1.01 -12.94
N TRP A 40 0.94 1.28 -11.80
CA TRP A 40 0.58 2.40 -10.94
C TRP A 40 0.74 3.75 -11.64
N LYS A 41 1.80 3.91 -12.40
CA LYS A 41 2.06 5.15 -13.15
C LYS A 41 0.90 5.53 -14.07
N ASP A 42 0.33 4.53 -14.75
CA ASP A 42 -0.82 4.73 -15.62
C ASP A 42 -2.13 4.89 -14.83
N ALA A 43 -2.28 4.14 -13.75
CA ALA A 43 -3.47 4.17 -12.90
C ALA A 43 -3.61 5.46 -12.10
N GLU A 44 -2.51 6.06 -11.71
CA GLU A 44 -2.48 7.30 -10.93
C GLU A 44 -3.31 8.42 -11.61
N LYS A 45 -3.28 8.47 -12.92
CA LYS A 45 -4.03 9.45 -13.70
C LYS A 45 -5.53 9.23 -13.63
N THR A 46 -5.97 7.96 -13.67
CA THR A 46 -7.40 7.62 -13.60
C THR A 46 -7.95 7.65 -12.18
N LEU A 47 -7.10 7.40 -11.19
CA LEU A 47 -7.50 7.34 -9.78
C LEU A 47 -7.31 8.68 -9.04
N GLY A 48 -7.01 9.75 -9.74
CA GLY A 48 -6.72 11.06 -9.15
C GLY A 48 -7.79 11.55 -8.18
N GLU A 49 -9.07 11.35 -8.49
CA GLU A 49 -10.16 11.74 -7.59
C GLU A 49 -10.19 10.94 -6.29
N HIS A 50 -9.97 9.65 -6.37
CA HIS A 50 -9.91 8.77 -5.19
C HIS A 50 -8.73 9.13 -4.29
N ILE A 51 -7.59 9.47 -4.89
CA ILE A 51 -6.40 9.93 -4.18
C ILE A 51 -6.69 11.26 -3.48
N LYS A 52 -7.34 12.18 -4.19
CA LYS A 52 -7.68 13.51 -3.67
C LYS A 52 -8.65 13.44 -2.49
N LYS A 53 -9.58 12.48 -2.52
CA LYS A 53 -10.55 12.25 -1.45
C LYS A 53 -9.97 11.47 -0.26
N GLY A 54 -8.74 11.00 -0.37
CA GLY A 54 -8.08 10.23 0.69
C GLY A 54 -8.51 8.77 0.76
N LEU A 55 -9.25 8.27 -0.22
CA LEU A 55 -9.66 6.86 -0.28
C LEU A 55 -8.51 5.96 -0.71
N ILE A 56 -7.62 6.47 -1.55
CA ILE A 56 -6.40 5.79 -1.99
C ILE A 56 -5.22 6.63 -1.52
N VAL A 57 -4.37 6.04 -0.69
CA VAL A 57 -3.17 6.71 -0.16
C VAL A 57 -1.95 5.97 -0.67
N PRO A 58 -1.31 6.48 -1.74
CA PRO A 58 -0.04 5.91 -2.21
C PRO A 58 1.09 6.27 -1.24
N ILE A 59 1.99 5.33 -1.05
CA ILE A 59 3.13 5.50 -0.14
C ILE A 59 4.37 5.81 -0.96
N TYR A 60 4.87 7.03 -0.83
CA TYR A 60 6.02 7.52 -1.58
C TYR A 60 7.20 7.80 -0.67
N LYS A 61 8.40 7.65 -1.24
CA LYS A 61 9.62 8.19 -0.67
C LYS A 61 9.79 9.61 -1.23
N VAL A 62 9.92 10.59 -0.35
CA VAL A 62 10.15 11.98 -0.76
C VAL A 62 11.64 12.28 -0.72
N THR A 63 12.21 12.64 -1.86
CA THR A 63 13.59 13.07 -1.96
C THR A 63 13.63 14.57 -2.22
N LYS A 64 14.26 15.31 -1.32
CA LYS A 64 14.47 16.76 -1.48
C LYS A 64 15.83 17.00 -2.10
N SER A 65 15.86 17.70 -3.22
CA SER A 65 17.11 18.13 -3.85
C SER A 65 17.09 19.64 -4.09
N LYS A 66 18.25 20.28 -3.88
CA LYS A 66 18.42 21.68 -4.23
C LYS A 66 18.99 21.75 -5.64
N GLY A 67 18.25 22.39 -6.56
CA GLY A 67 18.73 22.70 -7.88
C GLY A 67 19.81 23.79 -7.87
N LYS A 68 20.46 23.97 -9.01
CA LYS A 68 21.53 24.97 -9.19
C LYS A 68 21.06 26.42 -8.96
N ASP A 69 19.76 26.65 -9.01
CA ASP A 69 19.13 27.94 -8.79
C ASP A 69 18.67 28.15 -7.32
N GLY A 70 19.02 27.24 -6.42
CA GLY A 70 18.66 27.31 -5.01
C GLY A 70 17.22 26.92 -4.68
N LYS A 71 16.43 26.49 -5.66
CA LYS A 71 15.07 26.03 -5.44
C LYS A 71 15.06 24.58 -4.96
N GLU A 72 14.34 24.33 -3.86
CA GLU A 72 14.11 22.97 -3.40
C GLU A 72 13.08 22.28 -4.30
N THR A 73 13.46 21.15 -4.87
CA THR A 73 12.55 20.29 -5.62
C THR A 73 12.29 19.02 -4.81
N GLU A 74 11.03 18.66 -4.68
CA GLU A 74 10.63 17.40 -4.04
C GLU A 74 10.28 16.40 -5.13
N GLU A 75 10.94 15.25 -5.10
CA GLU A 75 10.60 14.13 -5.97
C GLU A 75 9.97 13.03 -5.13
N LYS A 76 8.82 12.54 -5.58
CA LYS A 76 8.13 11.40 -4.99
C LYS A 76 8.41 10.17 -5.82
N SER A 77 8.93 9.13 -5.19
CA SER A 77 9.22 7.86 -5.86
C SER A 77 8.56 6.70 -5.10
N PRO A 78 8.23 5.60 -5.80
CA PRO A 78 7.71 4.41 -5.14
C PRO A 78 8.73 3.87 -4.14
N VAL A 79 8.23 3.27 -3.05
CA VAL A 79 9.08 2.66 -2.03
C VAL A 79 8.83 1.16 -1.94
N THR A 80 9.87 0.42 -1.59
CA THR A 80 9.76 -0.96 -1.14
C THR A 80 9.53 -0.95 0.37
N PRO A 81 9.07 -2.06 0.98
CA PRO A 81 8.91 -2.11 2.43
C PRO A 81 10.16 -1.71 3.21
N ASP A 82 11.35 -2.03 2.69
CA ASP A 82 12.63 -1.70 3.32
C ASP A 82 12.95 -0.21 3.34
N GLU A 83 12.37 0.55 2.42
CA GLU A 83 12.60 1.99 2.27
C GLU A 83 11.62 2.87 3.04
N ILE A 84 10.61 2.26 3.66
CA ILE A 84 9.62 3.01 4.45
C ILE A 84 10.31 3.60 5.69
N PRO A 85 10.17 4.92 5.94
CA PRO A 85 10.71 5.52 7.16
C PRO A 85 10.18 4.84 8.43
N ASN A 86 11.04 4.65 9.43
CA ASN A 86 10.69 3.94 10.66
C ASN A 86 9.46 4.51 11.37
N ASP A 87 9.29 5.83 11.34
CA ASP A 87 8.14 6.51 11.93
C ASP A 87 6.82 6.23 11.23
N GLN A 88 6.88 5.80 9.96
CA GLN A 88 5.70 5.46 9.17
C GLN A 88 5.49 3.95 9.04
N LEU A 89 6.52 3.16 9.27
CA LEU A 89 6.51 1.72 9.06
C LEU A 89 5.42 1.02 9.89
N ASP A 90 5.28 1.37 11.15
CA ASP A 90 4.28 0.76 12.03
C ASP A 90 2.86 1.04 11.54
N ALA A 91 2.59 2.27 11.10
CA ALA A 91 1.29 2.63 10.54
C ALA A 91 0.98 1.88 9.25
N VAL A 92 1.99 1.69 8.40
CA VAL A 92 1.86 0.92 7.15
C VAL A 92 1.56 -0.55 7.45
N VAL A 93 2.27 -1.14 8.39
CA VAL A 93 2.05 -2.53 8.83
C VAL A 93 0.66 -2.70 9.43
N ASP A 94 0.21 -1.75 10.25
CA ASP A 94 -1.13 -1.78 10.84
C ASP A 94 -2.25 -1.67 9.81
N SER A 95 -1.97 -1.11 8.63
CA SER A 95 -2.93 -1.02 7.54
C SER A 95 -3.16 -2.34 6.81
N ILE A 96 -2.32 -3.34 7.03
CA ILE A 96 -2.49 -4.69 6.48
C ILE A 96 -3.73 -5.33 7.11
N GLN A 97 -4.68 -5.77 6.28
CA GLN A 97 -5.96 -6.31 6.75
C GLN A 97 -6.17 -7.79 6.43
N SER A 98 -5.27 -8.40 5.67
CA SER A 98 -5.39 -9.82 5.31
C SER A 98 -4.02 -10.50 5.32
N GLU A 99 -4.04 -11.83 5.48
CA GLU A 99 -2.82 -12.63 5.41
C GLU A 99 -2.14 -12.51 4.04
N ALA A 100 -2.93 -12.44 2.97
CA ALA A 100 -2.41 -12.29 1.61
C ALA A 100 -1.64 -10.97 1.45
N GLN A 101 -2.15 -9.88 2.02
CA GLN A 101 -1.47 -8.59 2.02
C GLN A 101 -0.16 -8.64 2.81
N ALA A 102 -0.19 -9.30 3.97
CA ALA A 102 1.00 -9.48 4.80
C ALA A 102 2.07 -10.32 4.07
N ASP A 103 1.66 -11.38 3.38
CA ASP A 103 2.58 -12.22 2.61
C ASP A 103 3.26 -11.41 1.50
N LYS A 104 2.53 -10.59 0.78
CA LYS A 104 3.09 -9.72 -0.27
C LYS A 104 4.04 -8.69 0.31
N PHE A 105 3.72 -8.13 1.47
CA PHE A 105 4.58 -7.18 2.17
C PHE A 105 5.92 -7.84 2.53
N VAL A 106 5.87 -9.02 3.15
CA VAL A 106 7.06 -9.78 3.55
C VAL A 106 7.88 -10.21 2.32
N GLU A 107 7.21 -10.64 1.26
CA GLU A 107 7.86 -11.06 0.01
C GLU A 107 8.69 -9.94 -0.62
N ASN A 108 8.22 -8.70 -0.51
CA ASN A 108 8.90 -7.53 -1.04
C ASN A 108 9.91 -6.90 -0.08
N ALA A 109 9.93 -7.34 1.18
CA ALA A 109 10.88 -6.88 2.19
C ALA A 109 12.12 -7.78 2.19
N THR A 110 13.29 -7.19 2.31
CA THR A 110 14.56 -7.91 2.42
C THR A 110 15.17 -7.79 3.82
N LYS A 111 14.94 -6.65 4.49
CA LYS A 111 15.42 -6.43 5.85
C LYS A 111 14.67 -7.32 6.83
N GLU A 112 15.41 -8.03 7.66
CA GLU A 112 14.86 -8.97 8.66
C GLU A 112 13.89 -8.29 9.62
N SER A 113 14.22 -7.10 10.09
CA SER A 113 13.36 -6.32 11.00
C SER A 113 12.02 -5.95 10.37
N VAL A 114 12.02 -5.61 9.08
CA VAL A 114 10.81 -5.26 8.33
C VAL A 114 9.97 -6.51 8.07
N ARG A 115 10.60 -7.61 7.69
CA ARG A 115 9.93 -8.89 7.49
C ARG A 115 9.28 -9.39 8.78
N ALA A 116 9.97 -9.24 9.90
CA ALA A 116 9.44 -9.63 11.20
C ALA A 116 8.16 -8.87 11.55
N LYS A 117 8.10 -7.58 11.27
CA LYS A 117 6.89 -6.77 11.47
C LYS A 117 5.72 -7.26 10.63
N GLY A 118 5.96 -7.57 9.37
CA GLY A 118 4.96 -8.14 8.46
C GLY A 118 4.45 -9.48 8.94
N MET A 119 5.35 -10.36 9.37
CA MET A 119 4.99 -11.68 9.89
C MET A 119 4.19 -11.59 11.20
N ASN A 120 4.57 -10.68 12.09
CA ASN A 120 3.84 -10.45 13.33
C ASN A 120 2.41 -9.95 13.05
N ARG A 121 2.25 -9.09 12.06
CA ARG A 121 0.93 -8.61 11.65
C ARG A 121 0.09 -9.74 11.07
N LYS A 122 0.69 -10.60 10.24
CA LYS A 122 0.05 -11.79 9.69
C LYS A 122 -0.48 -12.69 10.79
N ASN A 123 0.35 -12.96 11.80
CA ASN A 123 -0.02 -13.80 12.94
C ASN A 123 -1.18 -13.19 13.74
N LYS A 124 -1.18 -11.89 13.94
CA LYS A 124 -2.29 -11.18 14.59
C LYS A 124 -3.61 -11.35 13.85
N ILE A 125 -3.57 -11.17 12.52
CA ILE A 125 -4.75 -11.34 11.67
C ILE A 125 -5.25 -12.78 11.76
N LYS A 126 -4.35 -13.73 11.72
CA LYS A 126 -4.66 -15.15 11.83
C LYS A 126 -5.33 -15.49 13.16
N GLU A 127 -4.84 -14.94 14.26
CA GLU A 127 -5.42 -15.11 15.60
C GLU A 127 -6.82 -14.51 15.69
N GLU A 128 -7.01 -13.31 15.14
CA GLU A 128 -8.32 -12.64 15.11
C GLU A 128 -9.33 -13.42 14.30
N THR A 129 -8.92 -13.97 13.16
CA THR A 129 -9.78 -14.82 12.31
C THR A 129 -10.14 -16.10 13.04
N ALA A 130 -9.20 -16.74 13.72
CA ALA A 130 -9.44 -17.96 14.50
C ALA A 130 -10.42 -17.70 15.64
N LYS A 131 -10.34 -16.55 16.30
CA LYS A 131 -11.27 -16.15 17.37
C LYS A 131 -12.68 -15.94 16.82
N MET A 132 -12.80 -15.39 15.62
CA MET A 132 -14.11 -15.20 14.97
C MET A 132 -14.76 -16.53 14.59
N GLU A 133 -13.97 -17.50 14.13
CA GLU A 133 -14.45 -18.84 13.77
C GLU A 133 -14.86 -19.65 15.00
N LYS A 134 -14.29 -19.40 16.17
CA LYS A 134 -14.59 -20.11 17.41
C LYS A 134 -15.80 -19.55 18.18
N LYS A 135 -16.37 -18.44 17.73
CA LYS A 135 -17.56 -17.86 18.36
C LYS A 135 -18.83 -18.37 17.69
N ASP A 136 -19.13 -19.63 17.91
CA ASP A 136 -20.46 -20.17 17.60
C ASP A 136 -21.30 -20.19 18.87
#